data_47c73671dd52bbd5152dd5b9017a2cdb
#
_entry.id   47c73671dd52bbd5152dd5b9017a2cdb
#
_cell.length_a   1.000
_cell.length_b   1.000
_cell.length_c   1.000
_cell.angle_alpha   90.00
_cell.angle_beta   90.00
_cell.angle_gamma   90.00
#
_symmetry.space_group_name_H-M   'P 1'
#
loop_
_entity.id
_entity.type
_entity.pdbx_description
1 polymer ?
#
loop_
_entity_poly.entity_id
_entity_poly.type
_entity_poly.pdbx_seq_one_letter_code
_entity_poly.pdbx_strand_id
1 'polypeptide(L)'
;MEEALFVVGNSLRHRAAGNATSHLRERVVGGPDVQVNTMLAADYEQGIHGFKTYTVASGVYRFFVYLYDSESSDLLAIIEANRMGQIRTGAATGVATNLMARADATDVGILGSGSQAPTQLEAVCQVRAIHSVRVYSPTFVNRERFAN
;
A
#
# COMPACT_ATOMS: atom_id res chain seq x y z
N MET A 1 7.07 -5.99 -8.28
CA MET A 1 6.68 -4.56 -8.13
C MET A 1 6.07 -3.98 -9.39
N GLU A 2 6.56 -4.28 -10.56
CA GLU A 2 6.05 -3.75 -11.84
C GLU A 2 4.54 -3.94 -12.02
N GLU A 3 4.03 -5.15 -11.85
CA GLU A 3 2.60 -5.45 -11.90
C GLU A 3 1.79 -4.65 -10.86
N ALA A 4 2.34 -4.50 -9.66
CA ALA A 4 1.69 -3.71 -8.61
C ALA A 4 1.60 -2.22 -8.97
N LEU A 5 2.65 -1.66 -9.62
CA LEU A 5 2.63 -0.29 -10.15
C LEU A 5 1.53 -0.11 -11.20
N PHE A 6 1.39 -1.07 -12.11
CA PHE A 6 0.37 -1.04 -13.15
C PHE A 6 -1.05 -1.06 -12.53
N VAL A 7 -1.33 -2.03 -11.66
CA VAL A 7 -2.65 -2.22 -11.03
C VAL A 7 -3.02 -1.02 -10.16
N VAL A 8 -2.10 -0.54 -9.32
CA VAL A 8 -2.35 0.63 -8.47
C VAL A 8 -2.53 1.90 -9.30
N GLY A 9 -1.73 2.06 -10.37
CA GLY A 9 -1.87 3.18 -11.29
C GLY A 9 -3.25 3.21 -11.97
N ASN A 10 -3.77 2.06 -12.40
CA ASN A 10 -5.12 1.94 -12.97
C ASN A 10 -6.20 2.27 -11.93
N SER A 11 -6.12 1.69 -10.74
CA SER A 11 -7.07 1.99 -9.66
C SER A 11 -7.14 3.48 -9.33
N LEU A 12 -6.01 4.18 -9.32
CA LEU A 12 -5.97 5.64 -9.12
C LEU A 12 -6.61 6.40 -10.28
N ARG A 13 -6.44 5.94 -11.55
CA ARG A 13 -7.11 6.53 -12.71
C ARG A 13 -8.62 6.32 -12.67
N HIS A 14 -9.09 5.10 -12.36
CA HIS A 14 -10.52 4.80 -12.20
C HIS A 14 -11.14 5.72 -11.16
N ARG A 15 -10.47 5.89 -10.02
CA ARG A 15 -10.94 6.80 -8.98
C ARG A 15 -10.98 8.27 -9.43
N ALA A 16 -9.98 8.74 -10.15
CA ALA A 16 -9.93 10.11 -10.68
C ALA A 16 -11.01 10.35 -11.73
N ALA A 17 -11.39 9.33 -12.51
CA ALA A 17 -12.47 9.37 -13.49
C ALA A 17 -13.89 9.22 -12.88
N GLY A 18 -14.00 8.95 -11.56
CA GLY A 18 -15.28 8.68 -10.91
C GLY A 18 -15.76 7.22 -11.06
N ASN A 19 -14.93 6.34 -11.63
CA ASN A 19 -15.25 4.93 -11.89
C ASN A 19 -14.86 4.00 -10.72
N ALA A 20 -14.33 4.56 -9.64
CA ALA A 20 -14.07 3.84 -8.39
C ALA A 20 -14.31 4.75 -7.19
N THR A 21 -14.66 4.15 -6.07
CA THR A 21 -14.86 4.87 -4.80
C THR A 21 -14.17 4.14 -3.64
N SER A 22 -13.85 4.91 -2.61
CA SER A 22 -13.39 4.32 -1.34
C SER A 22 -13.79 5.22 -0.17
N HIS A 23 -14.15 4.59 0.94
CA HIS A 23 -14.51 5.27 2.16
C HIS A 23 -13.30 5.47 3.09
N LEU A 24 -13.41 6.44 3.98
CA LEU A 24 -12.46 6.63 5.06
C LEU A 24 -12.47 5.41 5.99
N ARG A 25 -11.38 5.29 6.75
CA ARG A 25 -11.23 4.21 7.72
C ARG A 25 -12.20 4.40 8.88
N GLU A 26 -12.96 3.34 9.16
CA GLU A 26 -13.74 3.20 10.37
C GLU A 26 -12.97 2.38 11.40
N ARG A 27 -13.12 2.72 12.68
CA ARG A 27 -12.39 2.06 13.78
C ARG A 27 -13.31 1.78 14.95
N VAL A 28 -13.19 0.55 15.47
CA VAL A 28 -13.77 0.13 16.75
C VAL A 28 -12.64 -0.26 17.69
N VAL A 29 -12.66 0.27 18.90
CA VAL A 29 -11.71 -0.06 19.98
C VAL A 29 -12.37 -1.09 20.88
N GLY A 30 -11.75 -2.28 20.95
CA GLY A 30 -12.25 -3.42 21.74
C GLY A 30 -11.60 -3.54 23.13
N GLY A 31 -10.62 -2.67 23.45
CA GLY A 31 -9.89 -2.69 24.72
C GLY A 31 -8.63 -1.81 24.63
N PRO A 32 -7.82 -1.74 25.69
CA PRO A 32 -6.64 -0.85 25.74
C PRO A 32 -5.68 -0.99 24.55
N ASP A 33 -5.46 -2.22 24.08
CA ASP A 33 -4.50 -2.50 23.01
C ASP A 33 -5.13 -3.27 21.83
N VAL A 34 -6.47 -3.30 21.74
CA VAL A 34 -7.19 -4.06 20.72
C VAL A 34 -8.07 -3.12 19.91
N GLN A 35 -7.95 -3.19 18.59
CA GLN A 35 -8.81 -2.44 17.68
C GLN A 35 -9.07 -3.21 16.38
N VAL A 36 -10.24 -2.95 15.79
CA VAL A 36 -10.61 -3.38 14.45
C VAL A 36 -10.77 -2.15 13.57
N ASN A 37 -10.23 -2.21 12.37
CA ASN A 37 -10.34 -1.16 11.38
C ASN A 37 -10.89 -1.72 10.08
N THR A 38 -11.79 -0.98 9.42
CA THR A 38 -12.38 -1.38 8.14
C THR A 38 -12.33 -0.23 7.13
N MET A 39 -12.13 -0.56 5.88
CA MET A 39 -12.12 0.36 4.75
C MET A 39 -12.86 -0.28 3.59
N LEU A 40 -13.89 0.39 3.08
CA LEU A 40 -14.73 -0.07 1.98
C LEU A 40 -14.27 0.56 0.66
N ALA A 41 -14.42 -0.17 -0.44
CA ALA A 41 -14.14 0.32 -1.78
C ALA A 41 -14.95 -0.42 -2.84
N ALA A 42 -15.15 0.24 -3.99
CA ALA A 42 -15.68 -0.38 -5.20
C ALA A 42 -14.92 0.16 -6.41
N ASP A 43 -14.69 -0.69 -7.39
CA ASP A 43 -14.16 -0.33 -8.72
C ASP A 43 -15.20 -0.78 -9.76
N TYR A 44 -15.88 0.19 -10.35
CA TYR A 44 -17.01 -0.03 -11.26
C TYR A 44 -16.55 -0.58 -12.61
N GLU A 45 -15.33 -0.21 -13.05
CA GLU A 45 -14.75 -0.72 -14.29
C GLU A 45 -14.33 -2.19 -14.18
N GLN A 46 -13.89 -2.60 -12.99
CA GLN A 46 -13.53 -3.98 -12.71
C GLN A 46 -14.73 -4.84 -12.31
N GLY A 47 -15.90 -4.23 -12.08
CA GLY A 47 -17.08 -4.93 -11.61
C GLY A 47 -16.90 -5.59 -10.24
N ILE A 48 -16.11 -4.98 -9.36
CA ILE A 48 -15.81 -5.53 -8.03
C ILE A 48 -16.06 -4.50 -6.93
N HIS A 49 -16.47 -5.00 -5.78
CA HIS A 49 -16.49 -4.21 -4.54
C HIS A 49 -15.99 -5.06 -3.37
N GLY A 50 -15.72 -4.42 -2.26
CA GLY A 50 -15.25 -5.15 -1.09
C GLY A 50 -14.78 -4.27 0.05
N PHE A 51 -14.14 -4.91 1.00
CA PHE A 51 -13.57 -4.22 2.12
C PHE A 51 -12.27 -4.89 2.59
N LYS A 52 -11.39 -4.04 3.08
CA LYS A 52 -10.23 -4.47 3.84
C LYS A 52 -10.53 -4.28 5.33
N THR A 53 -10.34 -5.34 6.10
CA THR A 53 -10.34 -5.25 7.55
C THR A 53 -8.96 -5.61 8.11
N TYR A 54 -8.62 -5.03 9.24
CA TYR A 54 -7.47 -5.47 10.00
C TYR A 54 -7.68 -5.27 11.50
N THR A 55 -7.15 -6.21 12.24
CA THR A 55 -7.09 -6.15 13.69
C THR A 55 -5.69 -5.78 14.15
N VAL A 56 -5.63 -5.11 15.27
CA VAL A 56 -4.37 -4.84 15.99
C VAL A 56 -4.56 -5.35 17.41
N ALA A 57 -3.62 -6.15 17.88
CA ALA A 57 -3.56 -6.60 19.26
C ALA A 57 -2.09 -6.69 19.68
N SER A 58 -1.71 -6.00 20.76
CA SER A 58 -0.33 -5.99 21.28
C SER A 58 0.73 -5.71 20.19
N GLY A 59 0.43 -4.75 19.29
CA GLY A 59 1.32 -4.37 18.18
C GLY A 59 1.36 -5.33 16.99
N VAL A 60 0.60 -6.42 17.03
CA VAL A 60 0.49 -7.38 15.91
C VAL A 60 -0.68 -7.01 15.03
N TYR A 61 -0.42 -6.91 13.74
CA TYR A 61 -1.41 -6.57 12.71
C TYR A 61 -1.78 -7.81 11.90
N ARG A 62 -3.07 -7.99 11.62
CA ARG A 62 -3.60 -9.05 10.75
C ARG A 62 -4.58 -8.43 9.76
N PHE A 63 -4.25 -8.51 8.47
CA PHE A 63 -5.01 -7.89 7.39
C PHE A 63 -5.74 -8.94 6.55
N PHE A 64 -7.02 -8.67 6.25
CA PHE A 64 -7.81 -9.44 5.30
C PHE A 64 -8.51 -8.50 4.32
N VAL A 65 -8.67 -8.97 3.08
CA VAL A 65 -9.51 -8.35 2.06
C VAL A 65 -10.60 -9.32 1.69
N TYR A 66 -11.83 -8.82 1.66
CA TYR A 66 -13.01 -9.51 1.17
C TYR A 66 -13.40 -8.89 -0.15
N LEU A 67 -13.50 -9.69 -1.19
CA LEU A 67 -13.76 -9.26 -2.56
C LEU A 67 -15.07 -9.89 -3.04
N TYR A 68 -15.94 -9.08 -3.61
CA TYR A 68 -17.24 -9.47 -4.12
C TYR A 68 -17.40 -9.06 -5.58
N ASP A 69 -18.15 -9.85 -6.34
CA ASP A 69 -18.67 -9.48 -7.65
C ASP A 69 -19.75 -8.41 -7.49
N SER A 70 -19.73 -7.35 -8.30
CA SER A 70 -20.65 -6.22 -8.17
C SER A 70 -22.02 -6.48 -8.80
N GLU A 71 -22.14 -7.47 -9.68
CA GLU A 71 -23.40 -7.82 -10.34
C GLU A 71 -24.18 -8.86 -9.52
N SER A 72 -23.54 -9.97 -9.16
CA SER A 72 -24.17 -11.07 -8.43
C SER A 72 -24.13 -10.90 -6.90
N SER A 73 -23.23 -10.07 -6.38
CA SER A 73 -22.90 -9.96 -4.96
C SER A 73 -22.26 -11.22 -4.37
N ASP A 74 -21.79 -12.14 -5.23
CA ASP A 74 -21.09 -13.34 -4.78
C ASP A 74 -19.74 -13.00 -4.15
N LEU A 75 -19.39 -13.70 -3.07
CA LEU A 75 -18.06 -13.62 -2.47
C LEU A 75 -17.04 -14.31 -3.39
N LEU A 76 -16.16 -13.53 -4.01
CA LEU A 76 -15.11 -14.03 -4.89
C LEU A 76 -13.90 -14.56 -4.13
N ALA A 77 -13.47 -13.84 -3.08
CA ALA A 77 -12.26 -14.20 -2.35
C ALA A 77 -12.21 -13.61 -0.93
N ILE A 78 -11.51 -14.32 -0.05
CA ILE A 78 -10.97 -13.81 1.21
C ILE A 78 -9.46 -13.95 1.15
N ILE A 79 -8.75 -12.82 1.21
CA ILE A 79 -7.31 -12.75 0.97
C ILE A 79 -6.59 -12.31 2.23
N GLU A 80 -5.63 -13.10 2.72
CA GLU A 80 -4.69 -12.61 3.73
C GLU A 80 -3.76 -11.55 3.12
N ALA A 81 -3.79 -10.33 3.66
CA ALA A 81 -3.26 -9.16 2.98
C ALA A 81 -2.08 -8.50 3.72
N ASN A 82 -1.37 -9.25 4.59
CA ASN A 82 -0.26 -8.71 5.38
C ASN A 82 0.86 -8.15 4.47
N ARG A 83 1.33 -8.94 3.51
CA ARG A 83 2.37 -8.53 2.55
C ARG A 83 1.82 -7.60 1.47
N MET A 84 0.59 -7.84 1.01
CA MET A 84 -0.08 -7.01 0.01
C MET A 84 -0.16 -5.53 0.44
N GLY A 85 -0.39 -5.27 1.73
CA GLY A 85 -0.42 -3.92 2.27
C GLY A 85 0.90 -3.15 2.08
N GLN A 86 2.04 -3.83 2.15
CA GLN A 86 3.35 -3.24 1.90
C GLN A 86 3.57 -2.99 0.40
N ILE A 87 3.30 -4.00 -0.43
CA ILE A 87 3.49 -3.94 -1.89
C ILE A 87 2.64 -2.81 -2.50
N ARG A 88 1.34 -2.74 -2.19
CA ARG A 88 0.46 -1.69 -2.75
C ARG A 88 0.84 -0.29 -2.26
N THR A 89 1.40 -0.16 -1.05
CA THR A 89 1.85 1.14 -0.53
C THR A 89 3.12 1.58 -1.25
N GLY A 90 4.07 0.66 -1.47
CA GLY A 90 5.24 0.91 -2.31
C GLY A 90 4.83 1.30 -3.74
N ALA A 91 3.92 0.55 -4.35
CA ALA A 91 3.43 0.84 -5.70
C ALA A 91 2.79 2.24 -5.80
N ALA A 92 2.00 2.67 -4.81
CA ALA A 92 1.45 4.03 -4.79
C ALA A 92 2.56 5.10 -4.74
N THR A 93 3.62 4.86 -3.96
CA THR A 93 4.81 5.74 -3.94
C THR A 93 5.51 5.76 -5.29
N GLY A 94 5.69 4.62 -5.94
CA GLY A 94 6.28 4.54 -7.28
C GLY A 94 5.46 5.27 -8.34
N VAL A 95 4.13 5.11 -8.36
CA VAL A 95 3.24 5.85 -9.26
C VAL A 95 3.36 7.36 -9.03
N ALA A 96 3.32 7.81 -7.78
CA ALA A 96 3.50 9.22 -7.44
C ALA A 96 4.88 9.75 -7.87
N THR A 97 5.94 8.99 -7.61
CA THR A 97 7.30 9.33 -8.02
C THR A 97 7.41 9.46 -9.55
N ASN A 98 6.77 8.54 -10.28
CA ASN A 98 6.80 8.58 -11.75
C ASN A 98 6.15 9.83 -12.33
N LEU A 99 5.09 10.33 -11.69
CA LEU A 99 4.35 11.50 -12.14
C LEU A 99 4.93 12.84 -11.64
N MET A 100 5.56 12.85 -10.47
CA MET A 100 5.88 14.09 -9.76
C MET A 100 7.38 14.36 -9.60
N ALA A 101 8.21 13.33 -9.57
CA ALA A 101 9.65 13.51 -9.46
C ALA A 101 10.29 13.84 -10.81
N ARG A 102 11.39 14.60 -10.78
CA ARG A 102 12.18 14.87 -11.99
C ARG A 102 12.57 13.55 -12.69
N ALA A 103 12.54 13.55 -14.02
CA ALA A 103 12.86 12.37 -14.82
C ALA A 103 14.32 11.91 -14.65
N ASP A 104 15.22 12.85 -14.39
CA ASP A 104 16.66 12.67 -14.21
C ASP A 104 17.07 12.47 -12.73
N ALA A 105 16.14 12.22 -11.82
CA ALA A 105 16.44 11.99 -10.41
C ALA A 105 17.18 10.66 -10.23
N THR A 106 18.35 10.69 -9.61
CA THR A 106 19.24 9.53 -9.38
C THR A 106 19.51 9.23 -7.91
N ASP A 107 19.12 10.15 -7.03
CA ASP A 107 19.37 10.05 -5.59
C ASP A 107 18.07 10.00 -4.81
N VAL A 108 18.00 9.09 -3.81
CA VAL A 108 16.85 8.92 -2.93
C VAL A 108 17.26 9.10 -1.47
N GLY A 109 16.51 9.93 -0.76
CA GLY A 109 16.54 10.01 0.69
C GLY A 109 15.35 9.27 1.31
N ILE A 110 15.61 8.37 2.25
CA ILE A 110 14.57 7.62 2.98
C ILE A 110 14.59 8.01 4.45
N LEU A 111 13.45 8.48 4.95
CA LEU A 111 13.25 8.77 6.36
C LEU A 111 12.43 7.64 7.00
N GLY A 112 13.11 6.80 7.79
CA GLY A 112 12.56 5.60 8.41
C GLY A 112 12.97 4.31 7.68
N SER A 113 13.40 3.30 8.46
CA SER A 113 13.82 1.97 7.99
C SER A 113 12.87 0.85 8.46
N GLY A 114 11.56 1.19 8.59
CA GLY A 114 10.53 0.25 9.01
C GLY A 114 10.07 -0.71 7.91
N SER A 115 9.06 -1.51 8.21
CA SER A 115 8.53 -2.57 7.33
C SER A 115 8.03 -2.09 5.96
N GLN A 116 7.71 -0.82 5.80
CA GLN A 116 7.26 -0.22 4.54
C GLN A 116 8.42 0.24 3.64
N ALA A 117 9.57 0.60 4.23
CA ALA A 117 10.67 1.22 3.50
C ALA A 117 11.23 0.36 2.33
N PRO A 118 11.40 -0.96 2.46
CA PRO A 118 11.91 -1.79 1.37
C PRO A 118 11.05 -1.74 0.12
N THR A 119 9.72 -1.90 0.26
CA THR A 119 8.81 -1.90 -0.89
C THR A 119 8.65 -0.51 -1.53
N GLN A 120 8.80 0.56 -0.74
CA GLN A 120 8.80 1.92 -1.27
C GLN A 120 10.08 2.19 -2.08
N LEU A 121 11.24 1.79 -1.57
CA LEU A 121 12.50 1.90 -2.31
C LEU A 121 12.46 1.09 -3.60
N GLU A 122 12.02 -0.17 -3.53
CA GLU A 122 11.85 -1.05 -4.69
C GLU A 122 11.00 -0.37 -5.77
N ALA A 123 9.85 0.22 -5.40
CA ALA A 123 8.96 0.89 -6.33
C ALA A 123 9.59 2.15 -6.96
N VAL A 124 10.33 2.93 -6.20
CA VAL A 124 11.07 4.10 -6.71
C VAL A 124 12.14 3.68 -7.72
N CYS A 125 12.90 2.62 -7.43
CA CYS A 125 13.91 2.08 -8.33
C CYS A 125 13.32 1.50 -9.62
N GLN A 126 12.05 1.07 -9.64
CA GLN A 126 11.36 0.63 -10.85
C GLN A 126 11.03 1.78 -11.81
N VAL A 127 10.89 3.00 -11.31
CA VAL A 127 10.43 4.15 -12.10
C VAL A 127 11.49 5.21 -12.31
N ARG A 128 12.67 5.08 -11.66
CA ARG A 128 13.84 5.98 -11.81
C ARG A 128 15.13 5.17 -11.76
N ALA A 129 16.11 5.63 -12.51
CA ALA A 129 17.47 5.06 -12.50
C ALA A 129 18.23 5.54 -11.25
N ILE A 130 17.92 4.96 -10.11
CA ILE A 130 18.51 5.36 -8.84
C ILE A 130 19.93 4.79 -8.71
N HIS A 131 20.90 5.68 -8.43
CA HIS A 131 22.30 5.34 -8.23
C HIS A 131 22.72 5.43 -6.76
N SER A 132 22.06 6.25 -5.96
CA SER A 132 22.42 6.49 -4.57
C SER A 132 21.18 6.51 -3.67
N VAL A 133 21.27 5.83 -2.54
CA VAL A 133 20.22 5.80 -1.51
C VAL A 133 20.83 6.19 -0.18
N ARG A 134 20.23 7.17 0.49
CA ARG A 134 20.59 7.57 1.85
C ARG A 134 19.42 7.32 2.78
N VAL A 135 19.66 6.55 3.83
CA VAL A 135 18.62 6.23 4.82
C VAL A 135 18.93 6.89 6.17
N TYR A 136 17.89 7.46 6.76
CA TYR A 136 17.92 7.91 8.14
C TYR A 136 16.85 7.15 8.95
N SER A 137 17.25 6.70 10.13
CA SER A 137 16.36 6.12 11.14
C SER A 137 16.97 6.40 12.52
N PRO A 138 16.19 6.74 13.55
CA PRO A 138 16.72 7.01 14.88
C PRO A 138 17.45 5.80 15.49
N THR A 139 17.00 4.58 15.16
CA THR A 139 17.64 3.34 15.63
C THR A 139 18.77 2.93 14.71
N PHE A 140 20.01 3.04 15.20
CA PHE A 140 21.23 2.72 14.42
C PHE A 140 21.18 1.31 13.80
N VAL A 141 20.89 0.28 14.61
CA VAL A 141 20.83 -1.12 14.15
C VAL A 141 19.82 -1.34 13.01
N ASN A 142 18.67 -0.68 13.07
CA ASN A 142 17.66 -0.77 12.00
C ASN A 142 18.14 -0.10 10.72
N ARG A 143 18.86 0.99 10.84
CA ARG A 143 19.45 1.73 9.71
C ARG A 143 20.50 0.90 9.01
N GLU A 144 21.45 0.32 9.76
CA GLU A 144 22.48 -0.56 9.23
C GLU A 144 21.91 -1.79 8.51
N ARG A 145 20.94 -2.46 9.16
CA ARG A 145 20.26 -3.63 8.55
C ARG A 145 19.52 -3.28 7.26
N PHE A 146 19.01 -2.07 7.13
CA PHE A 146 18.32 -1.65 5.91
C PHE A 146 19.31 -1.29 4.80
N ALA A 147 20.50 -0.78 5.13
CA ALA A 147 21.52 -0.36 4.16
C ALA A 147 22.31 -1.54 3.58
N ASN A 148 22.39 -2.67 4.29
CA ASN A 148 23.07 -3.91 3.89
C ASN A 148 22.07 -4.92 3.29
#